data_e4565de4d70a959abfe29d64666e9e61
#
_entry.id   e4565de4d70a959abfe29d64666e9e61
#
_cell.length_a   1.000
_cell.length_b   1.000
_cell.length_c   1.000
_cell.angle_alpha   90.00
_cell.angle_beta   90.00
_cell.angle_gamma   90.00
#
_symmetry.space_group_name_H-M   'P 1'
#
loop_
_entity.id
_entity.type
_entity.pdbx_description
1 polymer ?
#
loop_
_entity_poly.entity_id
_entity_poly.type
_entity_poly.pdbx_seq_one_letter_code
_entity_poly.pdbx_strand_id
1 'polypeptide(L)'
;TLVLTGVEQALALRHPGQQPADFAARRTLAATQLGAALNEPQSWGDGSSAKMIAALKQAGLPKLWLGLPQWTAGFAAPEGIALAKQTGYLIAPYDSYDTALPEGNRQQSWLTAQMGQDIYLRCGIMQENGRRKSGFQNSGVYTNQACVRPVMEQRIPWLQQASHYNSWFLDVAATGMVFDDFDPAKPTTQAQDAQNRMAGMAWIARSQGVLVGSEEGGSVANRTAAFAHGPQTSGFGWQDPDMRRNKRSPYYLGAWYPEHQPAFFFRQSHLKPEYQGL
;
A
#
# COMPACT_ATOMS: atom_id res chain seq x y z
N THR A 1 -7.43 -17.89 21.96
CA THR A 1 -7.99 -16.95 20.96
C THR A 1 -8.68 -15.77 21.63
N LEU A 2 -9.61 -15.99 22.58
CA LEU A 2 -10.34 -14.90 23.26
C LEU A 2 -9.40 -13.94 24.05
N VAL A 3 -8.36 -14.47 24.68
CA VAL A 3 -7.38 -13.65 25.42
C VAL A 3 -6.59 -12.76 24.44
N LEU A 4 -6.14 -13.29 23.31
CA LEU A 4 -5.39 -12.54 22.31
C LEU A 4 -6.26 -11.44 21.68
N THR A 5 -7.52 -11.74 21.38
CA THR A 5 -8.47 -10.75 20.86
C THR A 5 -8.72 -9.63 21.88
N GLY A 6 -8.85 -9.96 23.15
CA GLY A 6 -9.03 -8.96 24.22
C GLY A 6 -7.82 -8.04 24.37
N VAL A 7 -6.61 -8.58 24.28
CA VAL A 7 -5.38 -7.79 24.32
C VAL A 7 -5.29 -6.88 23.10
N GLU A 8 -5.63 -7.36 21.92
CA GLU A 8 -5.62 -6.54 20.72
C GLU A 8 -6.65 -5.41 20.76
N GLN A 9 -7.85 -5.69 21.24
CA GLN A 9 -8.88 -4.65 21.46
C GLN A 9 -8.38 -3.60 22.45
N ALA A 10 -7.74 -4.02 23.53
CA ALA A 10 -7.16 -3.09 24.50
C ALA A 10 -6.03 -2.24 23.90
N LEU A 11 -5.19 -2.82 23.04
CA LEU A 11 -4.17 -2.11 22.30
C LEU A 11 -4.78 -1.10 21.31
N ALA A 12 -5.83 -1.50 20.59
CA ALA A 12 -6.54 -0.63 19.65
C ALA A 12 -7.24 0.55 20.34
N LEU A 13 -7.85 0.30 21.50
CA LEU A 13 -8.48 1.35 22.32
C LEU A 13 -7.45 2.36 22.88
N ARG A 14 -6.26 1.89 23.25
CA ARG A 14 -5.18 2.73 23.75
C ARG A 14 -4.50 3.58 22.67
N HIS A 15 -4.38 3.02 21.47
CA HIS A 15 -3.66 3.62 20.35
C HIS A 15 -4.49 3.50 19.07
N PRO A 16 -5.61 4.23 18.96
CA PRO A 16 -6.53 4.10 17.82
C PRO A 16 -5.96 4.67 16.52
N GLY A 17 -4.92 5.49 16.58
CA GLY A 17 -4.36 6.19 15.44
C GLY A 17 -3.49 5.31 14.55
N GLN A 18 -3.13 5.87 13.40
CA GLN A 18 -2.22 5.28 12.40
C GLN A 18 -0.88 6.03 12.34
N GLN A 19 -0.51 6.71 13.43
CA GLN A 19 0.74 7.44 13.52
C GLN A 19 1.92 6.49 13.83
N PRO A 20 3.14 6.80 13.41
CA PRO A 20 4.32 5.98 13.72
C PRO A 20 4.49 5.70 15.21
N ALA A 21 4.25 6.70 16.05
CA ALA A 21 4.32 6.57 17.51
C ALA A 21 3.32 5.55 18.08
N ASP A 22 2.13 5.43 17.47
CA ASP A 22 1.13 4.45 17.90
C ASP A 22 1.63 3.02 17.65
N PHE A 23 2.30 2.78 16.53
CA PHE A 23 2.89 1.49 16.19
C PHE A 23 4.03 1.13 17.13
N ALA A 24 4.92 2.07 17.45
CA ALA A 24 6.00 1.86 18.40
C ALA A 24 5.46 1.52 19.80
N ALA A 25 4.45 2.24 20.28
CA ALA A 25 3.82 1.99 21.56
C ALA A 25 3.12 0.62 21.60
N ARG A 26 2.37 0.25 20.56
CA ARG A 26 1.74 -1.07 20.42
C ARG A 26 2.78 -2.19 20.41
N ARG A 27 3.85 -2.02 19.67
CA ARG A 27 4.95 -2.99 19.59
C ARG A 27 5.58 -3.22 20.95
N THR A 28 5.91 -2.16 21.67
CA THR A 28 6.45 -2.24 23.04
C THR A 28 5.49 -2.94 23.99
N LEU A 29 4.22 -2.57 23.96
CA LEU A 29 3.20 -3.16 24.81
C LEU A 29 2.99 -4.65 24.50
N ALA A 30 2.93 -5.02 23.23
CA ALA A 30 2.83 -6.42 22.80
C ALA A 30 4.03 -7.23 23.25
N ALA A 31 5.25 -6.74 23.08
CA ALA A 31 6.47 -7.40 23.52
C ALA A 31 6.49 -7.60 25.04
N THR A 32 6.02 -6.60 25.81
CA THR A 32 5.99 -6.67 27.28
C THR A 32 4.94 -7.64 27.80
N GLN A 33 3.74 -7.61 27.23
CA GLN A 33 2.61 -8.40 27.74
C GLN A 33 2.52 -9.82 27.15
N LEU A 34 2.97 -10.01 25.92
CA LEU A 34 2.82 -11.24 25.18
C LEU A 34 4.17 -11.81 24.71
N GLY A 35 5.29 -11.27 25.19
CA GLY A 35 6.63 -11.66 24.72
C GLY A 35 6.92 -13.15 24.85
N ALA A 36 6.31 -13.84 25.82
CA ALA A 36 6.43 -15.28 25.94
C ALA A 36 5.83 -16.06 24.77
N ALA A 37 4.76 -15.53 24.14
CA ALA A 37 4.03 -16.15 23.03
C ALA A 37 4.47 -15.66 21.65
N LEU A 38 5.13 -14.50 21.58
CA LEU A 38 5.55 -13.88 20.34
C LEU A 38 6.99 -14.26 19.97
N ASN A 39 7.26 -14.32 18.68
CA ASN A 39 8.64 -14.35 18.17
C ASN A 39 9.35 -13.04 18.52
N GLU A 40 10.67 -13.05 18.44
CA GLU A 40 11.47 -11.85 18.68
C GLU A 40 11.05 -10.69 17.76
N PRO A 41 11.05 -9.43 18.26
CA PRO A 41 10.64 -8.25 17.49
C PRO A 41 11.33 -8.10 16.13
N GLN A 42 12.57 -8.56 15.98
CA GLN A 42 13.33 -8.53 14.73
C GLN A 42 12.72 -9.42 13.63
N SER A 43 11.86 -10.38 13.99
CA SER A 43 11.14 -11.22 13.05
C SER A 43 9.79 -10.62 12.63
N TRP A 44 9.34 -9.54 13.26
CA TRP A 44 8.08 -8.89 12.93
C TRP A 44 8.25 -8.01 11.68
N GLY A 45 7.19 -7.86 10.88
CA GLY A 45 7.21 -6.95 9.75
C GLY A 45 6.76 -7.55 8.41
N ASP A 46 6.23 -8.75 8.40
CA ASP A 46 5.52 -9.32 7.23
C ASP A 46 6.27 -9.21 5.90
N GLY A 47 7.49 -9.72 5.84
CA GLY A 47 8.35 -9.64 4.66
C GLY A 47 9.25 -8.41 4.63
N SER A 48 9.07 -7.47 5.55
CA SER A 48 9.98 -6.34 5.77
C SER A 48 10.74 -6.44 7.10
N SER A 49 10.66 -7.56 7.80
CA SER A 49 11.40 -7.77 9.04
C SER A 49 12.91 -7.80 8.80
N ALA A 50 13.69 -7.34 9.78
CA ALA A 50 15.15 -7.39 9.70
C ALA A 50 15.65 -8.83 9.49
N LYS A 51 15.00 -9.81 10.11
CA LYS A 51 15.32 -11.24 9.93
C LYS A 51 15.10 -11.71 8.49
N MET A 52 13.99 -11.32 7.85
CA MET A 52 13.72 -11.65 6.44
C MET A 52 14.74 -11.00 5.52
N ILE A 53 15.04 -9.73 5.70
CA ILE A 53 16.03 -9.02 4.89
C ILE A 53 17.41 -9.68 5.01
N ALA A 54 17.81 -10.06 6.21
CA ALA A 54 19.07 -10.79 6.44
C ALA A 54 19.08 -12.15 5.72
N ALA A 55 17.97 -12.90 5.78
CA ALA A 55 17.84 -14.20 5.10
C ALA A 55 17.92 -14.06 3.58
N LEU A 56 17.28 -13.04 2.99
CA LEU A 56 17.38 -12.76 1.55
C LEU A 56 18.82 -12.45 1.12
N LYS A 57 19.54 -11.68 1.92
CA LYS A 57 20.96 -11.40 1.69
C LYS A 57 21.82 -12.68 1.77
N GLN A 58 21.60 -13.51 2.79
CA GLN A 58 22.29 -14.80 2.96
C GLN A 58 22.02 -15.77 1.82
N ALA A 59 20.81 -15.74 1.25
CA ALA A 59 20.43 -16.51 0.08
C ALA A 59 21.12 -16.06 -1.23
N GLY A 60 21.98 -15.04 -1.17
CA GLY A 60 22.74 -14.57 -2.32
C GLY A 60 21.94 -13.67 -3.27
N LEU A 61 20.89 -13.03 -2.81
CA LEU A 61 20.08 -12.09 -3.60
C LEU A 61 20.66 -10.66 -3.43
N PRO A 62 21.48 -10.18 -4.38
CA PRO A 62 22.23 -8.95 -4.18
C PRO A 62 21.41 -7.69 -4.43
N LYS A 63 20.31 -7.79 -5.21
CA LYS A 63 19.46 -6.67 -5.61
C LYS A 63 18.00 -7.11 -5.64
N LEU A 64 17.15 -6.40 -4.92
CA LEU A 64 15.71 -6.64 -4.90
C LEU A 64 14.97 -5.31 -4.87
N TRP A 65 13.76 -5.30 -5.42
CA TRP A 65 12.73 -4.35 -5.11
C TRP A 65 11.68 -5.03 -4.22
N LEU A 66 11.41 -4.43 -3.07
CA LEU A 66 10.47 -4.95 -2.08
C LEU A 66 9.29 -3.99 -1.96
N GLY A 67 8.14 -4.42 -2.44
CA GLY A 67 6.88 -3.71 -2.29
C GLY A 67 6.16 -4.13 -1.02
N LEU A 68 5.82 -3.18 -0.17
CA LEU A 68 5.06 -3.42 1.04
C LEU A 68 3.56 -3.20 0.78
N PRO A 69 2.68 -4.00 1.38
CA PRO A 69 1.23 -3.92 1.09
C PRO A 69 0.59 -2.62 1.58
N GLN A 70 1.23 -1.93 2.51
CA GLN A 70 0.76 -0.66 3.08
C GLN A 70 1.94 0.10 3.68
N TRP A 71 1.83 1.42 3.82
CA TRP A 71 2.86 2.24 4.46
C TRP A 71 3.06 1.94 5.95
N THR A 72 2.03 1.44 6.65
CA THR A 72 2.09 1.08 8.06
C THR A 72 3.07 -0.06 8.35
N ALA A 73 3.43 -0.87 7.36
CA ALA A 73 4.48 -1.88 7.51
C ALA A 73 5.83 -1.27 7.89
N GLY A 74 6.17 -0.09 7.34
CA GLY A 74 7.36 0.65 7.72
C GLY A 74 7.33 1.19 9.15
N PHE A 75 6.15 1.55 9.64
CA PHE A 75 5.98 1.96 11.05
C PHE A 75 6.14 0.79 12.02
N ALA A 76 5.68 -0.38 11.61
CA ALA A 76 5.73 -1.58 12.42
C ALA A 76 7.13 -2.22 12.52
N ALA A 77 7.96 -2.06 11.48
CA ALA A 77 9.29 -2.66 11.40
C ALA A 77 10.33 -1.70 10.78
N PRO A 78 10.61 -0.55 11.39
CA PRO A 78 11.50 0.46 10.84
C PRO A 78 12.94 -0.04 10.66
N GLU A 79 13.40 -0.96 11.52
CA GLU A 79 14.71 -1.60 11.39
C GLU A 79 14.83 -2.46 10.13
N GLY A 80 13.74 -3.07 9.68
CA GLY A 80 13.71 -3.82 8.41
C GLY A 80 13.89 -2.90 7.21
N ILE A 81 13.23 -1.74 7.22
CA ILE A 81 13.42 -0.72 6.17
C ILE A 81 14.88 -0.24 6.13
N ALA A 82 15.45 0.07 7.28
CA ALA A 82 16.84 0.51 7.37
C ALA A 82 17.81 -0.56 6.85
N LEU A 83 17.63 -1.81 7.25
CA LEU A 83 18.48 -2.93 6.81
C LEU A 83 18.33 -3.22 5.31
N ALA A 84 17.11 -3.15 4.76
CA ALA A 84 16.90 -3.32 3.32
C ALA A 84 17.71 -2.29 2.51
N LYS A 85 17.67 -1.03 2.90
CA LYS A 85 18.46 0.04 2.28
C LYS A 85 19.97 -0.19 2.41
N GLN A 86 20.44 -0.55 3.60
CA GLN A 86 21.86 -0.86 3.84
C GLN A 86 22.35 -2.06 3.01
N THR A 87 21.45 -3.00 2.73
CA THR A 87 21.73 -4.17 1.88
C THR A 87 21.79 -3.81 0.39
N GLY A 88 21.34 -2.62 0.00
CA GLY A 88 21.26 -2.17 -1.39
C GLY A 88 19.94 -2.52 -2.07
N TYR A 89 18.91 -2.88 -1.30
CA TYR A 89 17.57 -3.14 -1.83
C TYR A 89 16.77 -1.84 -1.97
N LEU A 90 15.88 -1.83 -2.94
CA LEU A 90 14.82 -0.84 -3.03
C LEU A 90 13.62 -1.34 -2.22
N ILE A 91 13.07 -0.47 -1.39
CA ILE A 91 11.89 -0.77 -0.58
C ILE A 91 10.90 0.38 -0.65
N ALA A 92 9.65 0.04 -0.96
CA ALA A 92 8.59 0.98 -1.25
C ALA A 92 7.29 0.63 -0.51
N PRO A 93 6.53 1.60 -0.04
CA PRO A 93 5.16 1.36 0.37
C PRO A 93 4.24 1.27 -0.86
N TYR A 94 3.12 0.58 -0.71
CA TYR A 94 1.97 0.73 -1.59
C TYR A 94 1.29 2.07 -1.30
N ASP A 95 1.00 2.84 -2.33
CA ASP A 95 0.20 4.07 -2.23
C ASP A 95 -0.70 4.23 -3.47
N SER A 96 -1.80 4.94 -3.33
CA SER A 96 -2.74 5.21 -4.42
C SER A 96 -3.55 6.47 -4.13
N TYR A 97 -3.90 7.17 -5.21
CA TYR A 97 -4.70 8.41 -5.15
C TYR A 97 -5.90 8.34 -6.09
N ASP A 98 -6.24 7.17 -6.60
CA ASP A 98 -7.27 6.99 -7.63
C ASP A 98 -8.68 6.87 -7.07
N THR A 99 -8.86 6.35 -5.86
CA THR A 99 -10.19 6.23 -5.24
C THR A 99 -10.22 6.93 -3.89
N ALA A 100 -11.24 7.75 -3.67
CA ALA A 100 -11.57 8.31 -2.36
C ALA A 100 -12.84 7.66 -1.81
N LEU A 101 -12.81 7.28 -0.53
CA LEU A 101 -13.96 6.72 0.19
C LEU A 101 -14.64 7.79 1.04
N PRO A 102 -15.98 7.73 1.21
CA PRO A 102 -16.67 8.61 2.12
C PRO A 102 -16.27 8.33 3.57
N GLU A 103 -16.33 9.34 4.40
CA GLU A 103 -16.10 9.19 5.85
C GLU A 103 -17.10 8.20 6.46
N GLY A 104 -16.66 7.43 7.45
CA GLY A 104 -17.50 6.39 8.07
C GLY A 104 -17.76 5.14 7.21
N ASN A 105 -17.06 4.99 6.07
CA ASN A 105 -17.16 3.77 5.27
C ASN A 105 -16.68 2.53 6.04
N ARG A 106 -17.05 1.32 5.55
CA ARG A 106 -16.68 0.05 6.19
C ARG A 106 -15.29 -0.46 5.83
N GLN A 107 -14.62 0.13 4.84
CA GLN A 107 -13.32 -0.34 4.31
C GLN A 107 -12.17 0.38 5.01
N GLN A 108 -12.12 0.34 6.34
CA GLN A 108 -11.13 1.06 7.16
C GLN A 108 -9.68 0.59 6.90
N SER A 109 -9.48 -0.64 6.44
CA SER A 109 -8.16 -1.18 6.09
C SER A 109 -7.61 -0.62 4.77
N TRP A 110 -8.44 -0.03 3.92
CA TRP A 110 -8.00 0.59 2.67
C TRP A 110 -7.53 2.03 2.93
N LEU A 111 -6.37 2.15 3.54
CA LEU A 111 -5.84 3.41 4.05
C LEU A 111 -5.62 4.46 2.97
N THR A 112 -5.16 4.06 1.77
CA THR A 112 -4.86 5.00 0.68
C THR A 112 -6.09 5.76 0.22
N ALA A 113 -7.27 5.10 0.27
CA ALA A 113 -8.55 5.69 -0.11
C ALA A 113 -9.21 6.53 1.00
N GLN A 114 -8.67 6.51 2.23
CA GLN A 114 -9.14 7.35 3.35
C GLN A 114 -8.57 8.77 3.23
N MET A 115 -9.07 9.55 2.26
CA MET A 115 -8.56 10.90 1.97
C MET A 115 -9.37 12.01 2.66
N GLY A 116 -10.39 11.63 3.43
CA GLY A 116 -11.31 12.57 4.10
C GLY A 116 -12.53 12.94 3.26
N GLN A 117 -13.59 13.35 3.97
CA GLN A 117 -14.89 13.65 3.36
C GLN A 117 -14.83 14.80 2.35
N ASP A 118 -14.03 15.81 2.62
CA ASP A 118 -13.86 16.93 1.71
C ASP A 118 -13.29 16.51 0.34
N ILE A 119 -12.27 15.66 0.34
CA ILE A 119 -11.69 15.10 -0.90
C ILE A 119 -12.70 14.24 -1.64
N TYR A 120 -13.42 13.36 -0.91
CA TYR A 120 -14.47 12.56 -1.51
C TYR A 120 -15.53 13.41 -2.22
N LEU A 121 -15.96 14.50 -1.60
CA LEU A 121 -16.99 15.39 -2.15
C LEU A 121 -16.47 16.27 -3.30
N ARG A 122 -15.28 16.86 -3.15
CA ARG A 122 -14.78 17.85 -4.11
C ARG A 122 -13.99 17.25 -5.27
N CYS A 123 -13.22 16.18 -5.00
CA CYS A 123 -12.28 15.67 -5.99
C CYS A 123 -12.81 14.48 -6.79
N GLY A 124 -14.01 13.96 -6.50
CA GLY A 124 -14.62 12.90 -7.29
C GLY A 124 -14.88 13.34 -8.73
N ILE A 125 -14.49 12.51 -9.69
CA ILE A 125 -14.73 12.74 -11.13
C ILE A 125 -16.23 12.75 -11.43
N MET A 126 -16.67 13.72 -12.20
CA MET A 126 -18.03 13.80 -12.74
C MET A 126 -18.06 13.28 -14.17
N GLN A 127 -18.94 12.37 -14.46
CA GLN A 127 -19.21 11.87 -15.81
C GLN A 127 -20.09 12.88 -16.57
N GLU A 128 -20.15 12.77 -17.89
CA GLU A 128 -20.95 13.63 -18.77
C GLU A 128 -22.45 13.67 -18.36
N ASN A 129 -22.98 12.58 -17.80
CA ASN A 129 -24.35 12.49 -17.31
C ASN A 129 -24.57 13.16 -15.93
N GLY A 130 -23.60 13.89 -15.40
CA GLY A 130 -23.63 14.55 -14.11
C GLY A 130 -23.48 13.65 -12.88
N ARG A 131 -23.28 12.34 -13.06
CA ARG A 131 -23.07 11.42 -11.94
C ARG A 131 -21.59 11.30 -11.58
N ARG A 132 -21.32 11.05 -10.32
CA ARG A 132 -19.96 10.71 -9.87
C ARG A 132 -19.52 9.36 -10.44
N LYS A 133 -18.29 9.29 -10.93
CA LYS A 133 -17.69 8.04 -11.39
C LYS A 133 -17.36 7.17 -10.18
N SER A 134 -17.97 5.98 -10.10
CA SER A 134 -17.67 5.00 -9.04
C SER A 134 -16.20 4.62 -9.07
N GLY A 135 -15.59 4.57 -7.90
CA GLY A 135 -14.21 4.14 -7.70
C GLY A 135 -14.01 2.63 -7.89
N PHE A 136 -12.85 2.15 -7.55
CA PHE A 136 -12.47 0.75 -7.72
C PHE A 136 -13.47 -0.20 -7.03
N GLN A 137 -13.88 -1.24 -7.76
CA GLN A 137 -14.89 -2.23 -7.32
C GLN A 137 -16.21 -1.59 -6.85
N ASN A 138 -16.64 -0.52 -7.50
CA ASN A 138 -17.81 0.27 -7.15
C ASN A 138 -17.80 0.87 -5.73
N SER A 139 -16.61 1.06 -5.16
CA SER A 139 -16.43 1.68 -3.85
C SER A 139 -15.98 3.13 -3.99
N GLY A 140 -16.63 4.04 -3.28
CA GLY A 140 -16.26 5.45 -3.31
C GLY A 140 -16.37 6.09 -4.69
N VAL A 141 -15.46 6.99 -4.98
CA VAL A 141 -15.38 7.71 -6.26
C VAL A 141 -13.95 7.72 -6.81
N TYR A 142 -13.80 7.61 -8.14
CA TYR A 142 -12.53 7.94 -8.77
C TYR A 142 -12.26 9.44 -8.65
N THR A 143 -11.00 9.81 -8.51
CA THR A 143 -10.59 11.17 -8.18
C THR A 143 -9.89 11.86 -9.34
N ASN A 144 -10.12 13.15 -9.46
CA ASN A 144 -9.38 14.04 -10.34
C ASN A 144 -7.96 14.23 -9.81
N GLN A 145 -6.95 13.88 -10.60
CA GLN A 145 -5.55 13.83 -10.15
C GLN A 145 -4.94 15.21 -9.85
N ALA A 146 -5.42 16.26 -10.48
CA ALA A 146 -5.03 17.62 -10.10
C ALA A 146 -5.61 18.02 -8.72
N CYS A 147 -6.88 17.64 -8.49
CA CYS A 147 -7.58 17.97 -7.25
C CYS A 147 -7.03 17.25 -6.02
N VAL A 148 -6.61 15.97 -6.14
CA VAL A 148 -6.04 15.21 -5.02
C VAL A 148 -4.55 15.46 -4.79
N ARG A 149 -3.89 16.20 -5.66
CA ARG A 149 -2.46 16.48 -5.57
C ARG A 149 -2.02 17.02 -4.20
N PRO A 150 -2.74 17.94 -3.54
CA PRO A 150 -2.36 18.39 -2.20
C PRO A 150 -2.34 17.28 -1.14
N VAL A 151 -3.21 16.26 -1.26
CA VAL A 151 -3.17 15.09 -0.36
C VAL A 151 -1.86 14.32 -0.54
N MET A 152 -1.44 14.08 -1.79
CA MET A 152 -0.16 13.46 -2.10
C MET A 152 1.00 14.25 -1.50
N GLU A 153 1.00 15.57 -1.68
CA GLU A 153 2.08 16.47 -1.24
C GLU A 153 2.17 16.60 0.28
N GLN A 154 1.11 16.32 1.01
CA GLN A 154 1.11 16.26 2.48
C GLN A 154 1.48 14.86 2.99
N ARG A 155 0.87 13.83 2.42
CA ARG A 155 1.02 12.44 2.87
C ARG A 155 2.43 11.90 2.68
N ILE A 156 3.00 12.08 1.49
CA ILE A 156 4.28 11.46 1.15
C ILE A 156 5.44 11.99 1.99
N PRO A 157 5.64 13.31 2.20
CA PRO A 157 6.69 13.80 3.08
C PRO A 157 6.54 13.29 4.52
N TRP A 158 5.32 13.23 5.04
CA TRP A 158 5.06 12.70 6.37
C TRP A 158 5.45 11.20 6.48
N LEU A 159 5.07 10.38 5.49
CA LEU A 159 5.45 8.96 5.44
C LEU A 159 6.98 8.81 5.30
N GLN A 160 7.60 9.65 4.48
CA GLN A 160 9.04 9.63 4.23
C GLN A 160 9.83 10.00 5.49
N GLN A 161 9.38 11.00 6.23
CA GLN A 161 9.99 11.38 7.50
C GLN A 161 9.95 10.24 8.53
N ALA A 162 8.89 9.44 8.53
CA ALA A 162 8.69 8.35 9.48
C ALA A 162 9.42 7.06 9.09
N SER A 163 9.53 6.74 7.80
CA SER A 163 9.98 5.42 7.33
C SER A 163 11.21 5.46 6.44
N HIS A 164 11.55 6.61 5.85
CA HIS A 164 12.74 6.79 5.01
C HIS A 164 12.86 5.78 3.86
N TYR A 165 11.77 5.50 3.15
CA TYR A 165 11.77 4.64 1.97
C TYR A 165 12.73 5.18 0.89
N ASN A 166 13.34 4.32 0.08
CA ASN A 166 14.17 4.70 -1.06
C ASN A 166 13.54 4.41 -2.42
N SER A 167 12.30 3.95 -2.41
CA SER A 167 11.45 3.77 -3.58
C SER A 167 10.00 4.08 -3.22
N TRP A 168 9.16 4.33 -4.23
CA TRP A 168 7.73 4.59 -4.06
C TRP A 168 6.94 3.85 -5.13
N PHE A 169 5.90 3.15 -4.72
CA PHE A 169 4.99 2.46 -5.65
C PHE A 169 3.62 3.15 -5.64
N LEU A 170 3.22 3.64 -6.80
CA LEU A 170 1.88 4.19 -7.03
C LEU A 170 1.04 3.19 -7.82
N ASP A 171 0.01 2.69 -7.19
CA ASP A 171 -0.97 1.84 -7.83
C ASP A 171 -1.76 2.62 -8.88
N VAL A 172 -2.06 1.99 -10.02
CA VAL A 172 -2.87 2.51 -11.14
C VAL A 172 -2.26 3.70 -11.89
N ALA A 173 -1.33 4.46 -11.31
CA ALA A 173 -0.88 5.74 -11.88
C ALA A 173 -0.33 5.66 -13.31
N ALA A 174 0.30 4.53 -13.69
CA ALA A 174 0.92 4.34 -15.00
C ALA A 174 0.19 3.34 -15.93
N THR A 175 -0.98 2.87 -15.55
CA THR A 175 -1.76 1.88 -16.33
C THR A 175 -2.33 2.45 -17.65
N GLY A 176 -2.36 3.77 -17.79
CA GLY A 176 -3.07 4.42 -18.90
C GLY A 176 -4.57 4.59 -18.65
N MET A 177 -5.07 4.23 -17.47
CA MET A 177 -6.45 4.50 -17.07
C MET A 177 -6.61 5.99 -16.77
N VAL A 178 -7.11 6.73 -17.73
CA VAL A 178 -7.29 8.19 -17.68
C VAL A 178 -8.75 8.56 -17.91
N PHE A 179 -9.19 9.67 -17.33
CA PHE A 179 -10.60 10.05 -17.35
C PHE A 179 -10.80 11.51 -17.75
N ASP A 180 -11.91 11.76 -18.45
CA ASP A 180 -12.49 13.10 -18.53
C ASP A 180 -13.24 13.39 -17.23
N ASP A 181 -13.12 14.61 -16.72
CA ASP A 181 -13.91 15.14 -15.61
C ASP A 181 -14.77 16.31 -16.14
N PHE A 182 -16.08 16.10 -16.16
CA PHE A 182 -17.05 17.07 -16.64
C PHE A 182 -17.56 18.01 -15.54
N ASP A 183 -16.94 17.99 -14.37
CA ASP A 183 -17.27 18.94 -13.30
C ASP A 183 -16.87 20.36 -13.73
N PRO A 184 -17.81 21.31 -13.87
CA PRO A 184 -17.51 22.66 -14.33
C PRO A 184 -16.54 23.43 -13.40
N ALA A 185 -16.40 23.02 -12.14
CA ALA A 185 -15.46 23.61 -11.20
C ALA A 185 -14.00 23.15 -11.44
N LYS A 186 -13.81 22.00 -12.11
CA LYS A 186 -12.49 21.39 -12.35
C LYS A 186 -12.44 20.55 -13.62
N PRO A 187 -12.88 21.11 -14.77
CA PRO A 187 -12.97 20.33 -16.02
C PRO A 187 -11.57 19.83 -16.39
N THR A 188 -11.48 18.56 -16.75
CA THR A 188 -10.20 17.91 -17.05
C THR A 188 -10.42 16.93 -18.19
N THR A 189 -9.59 16.98 -19.22
CA THR A 189 -9.57 15.99 -20.30
C THR A 189 -8.69 14.79 -19.93
N GLN A 190 -8.87 13.65 -20.59
CA GLN A 190 -7.99 12.48 -20.44
C GLN A 190 -6.51 12.83 -20.64
N ALA A 191 -6.21 13.67 -21.61
CA ALA A 191 -4.83 14.13 -21.84
C ALA A 191 -4.28 14.92 -20.67
N GLN A 192 -5.09 15.79 -20.06
CA GLN A 192 -4.71 16.53 -18.86
C GLN A 192 -4.61 15.60 -17.64
N ASP A 193 -5.50 14.62 -17.48
CA ASP A 193 -5.41 13.62 -16.41
C ASP A 193 -4.10 12.81 -16.51
N ALA A 194 -3.72 12.38 -17.71
CA ALA A 194 -2.44 11.74 -17.97
C ALA A 194 -1.26 12.63 -17.55
N GLN A 195 -1.28 13.91 -17.91
CA GLN A 195 -0.25 14.87 -17.53
C GLN A 195 -0.19 15.07 -16.01
N ASN A 196 -1.34 15.14 -15.33
CA ASN A 196 -1.42 15.31 -13.88
C ASN A 196 -0.84 14.09 -13.15
N ARG A 197 -1.12 12.87 -13.63
CA ARG A 197 -0.52 11.63 -13.10
C ARG A 197 1.00 11.66 -13.23
N MET A 198 1.50 11.99 -14.41
CA MET A 198 2.96 12.06 -14.64
C MET A 198 3.61 13.17 -13.82
N ALA A 199 2.96 14.32 -13.69
CA ALA A 199 3.43 15.40 -12.82
C ALA A 199 3.51 14.96 -11.35
N GLY A 200 2.55 14.15 -10.88
CA GLY A 200 2.56 13.52 -9.55
C GLY A 200 3.77 12.63 -9.34
N MET A 201 3.97 11.66 -10.21
CA MET A 201 5.11 10.75 -10.15
C MET A 201 6.45 11.49 -10.20
N ALA A 202 6.58 12.45 -11.13
CA ALA A 202 7.79 13.26 -11.27
C ALA A 202 8.06 14.14 -10.04
N TRP A 203 7.01 14.62 -9.39
CA TRP A 203 7.15 15.38 -8.14
C TRP A 203 7.68 14.49 -7.01
N ILE A 204 7.15 13.28 -6.84
CA ILE A 204 7.64 12.33 -5.82
C ILE A 204 9.13 12.05 -6.04
N ALA A 205 9.50 11.68 -7.27
CA ALA A 205 10.88 11.37 -7.59
C ALA A 205 11.84 12.53 -7.26
N ARG A 206 11.46 13.77 -7.63
CA ARG A 206 12.31 14.94 -7.40
C ARG A 206 12.31 15.43 -5.96
N SER A 207 11.13 15.51 -5.32
CA SER A 207 11.01 16.09 -3.99
C SER A 207 11.47 15.16 -2.89
N GLN A 208 11.34 13.85 -3.08
CA GLN A 208 11.73 12.85 -2.09
C GLN A 208 13.06 12.16 -2.43
N GLY A 209 13.60 12.34 -3.63
CA GLY A 209 14.85 11.71 -4.06
C GLY A 209 14.74 10.18 -4.15
N VAL A 210 13.56 9.65 -4.52
CA VAL A 210 13.29 8.20 -4.56
C VAL A 210 12.98 7.73 -5.98
N LEU A 211 13.21 6.44 -6.25
CA LEU A 211 12.75 5.80 -7.48
C LEU A 211 11.27 5.52 -7.41
N VAL A 212 10.52 5.99 -8.40
CA VAL A 212 9.06 5.84 -8.47
C VAL A 212 8.70 4.80 -9.51
N GLY A 213 7.85 3.88 -9.14
CA GLY A 213 7.24 2.90 -10.03
C GLY A 213 5.73 2.86 -9.87
N SER A 214 5.09 2.06 -10.71
CA SER A 214 3.64 1.92 -10.69
C SER A 214 3.21 0.54 -11.15
N GLU A 215 1.94 0.24 -10.96
CA GLU A 215 1.27 -0.87 -11.62
C GLU A 215 1.31 -0.62 -13.13
N GLU A 216 1.66 -1.65 -13.89
CA GLU A 216 1.92 -1.56 -15.33
C GLU A 216 2.98 -0.49 -15.67
N GLY A 217 3.12 -0.15 -16.94
CA GLY A 217 4.11 0.81 -17.40
C GLY A 217 3.75 1.26 -18.81
N GLY A 218 2.56 1.86 -18.96
CA GLY A 218 2.09 2.36 -20.23
C GLY A 218 2.99 3.43 -20.83
N SER A 219 2.90 3.66 -22.12
CA SER A 219 3.70 4.66 -22.85
C SER A 219 3.58 6.08 -22.27
N VAL A 220 2.45 6.38 -21.61
CA VAL A 220 2.21 7.66 -20.92
C VAL A 220 3.22 7.89 -19.79
N ALA A 221 3.66 6.83 -19.12
CA ALA A 221 4.47 6.92 -17.90
C ALA A 221 5.98 6.75 -18.14
N ASN A 222 6.43 6.48 -19.34
CA ASN A 222 7.81 6.10 -19.65
C ASN A 222 8.88 7.16 -19.28
N ARG A 223 8.49 8.41 -19.07
CA ARG A 223 9.38 9.49 -18.67
C ARG A 223 9.52 9.63 -17.15
N THR A 224 8.67 8.99 -16.38
CA THR A 224 8.56 9.20 -14.93
C THR A 224 8.62 7.91 -14.12
N ALA A 225 8.12 6.80 -14.66
CA ALA A 225 8.21 5.50 -14.03
C ALA A 225 9.60 4.89 -14.25
N ALA A 226 10.31 4.62 -13.14
CA ALA A 226 11.60 3.94 -13.16
C ALA A 226 11.47 2.42 -13.25
N PHE A 227 10.33 1.88 -12.83
CA PHE A 227 10.01 0.45 -12.90
C PHE A 227 8.50 0.24 -13.00
N ALA A 228 8.09 -0.92 -13.49
CA ALA A 228 6.70 -1.34 -13.58
C ALA A 228 6.49 -2.65 -12.80
N HIS A 229 5.36 -2.76 -12.13
CA HIS A 229 4.93 -3.94 -11.38
C HIS A 229 3.68 -4.53 -12.05
N GLY A 230 3.66 -5.85 -12.27
CA GLY A 230 2.50 -6.57 -12.74
C GLY A 230 1.97 -6.14 -14.12
N PRO A 231 2.83 -5.99 -15.16
CA PRO A 231 2.34 -5.77 -16.52
C PRO A 231 1.36 -6.89 -16.90
N GLN A 232 0.15 -6.52 -17.25
CA GLN A 232 -0.87 -7.49 -17.62
C GLN A 232 -0.72 -7.87 -19.10
N THR A 233 -0.74 -9.17 -19.37
CA THR A 233 -0.88 -9.66 -20.74
C THR A 233 -2.35 -9.80 -21.08
N SER A 234 -2.73 -9.33 -22.27
CA SER A 234 -4.06 -9.60 -22.79
C SER A 234 -4.27 -11.12 -22.90
N GLY A 235 -5.26 -11.67 -22.26
CA GLY A 235 -5.56 -13.10 -22.26
C GLY A 235 -5.64 -13.74 -20.88
N PHE A 236 -5.08 -13.12 -19.85
CA PHE A 236 -5.25 -13.55 -18.47
C PHE A 236 -6.01 -12.50 -17.68
N GLY A 237 -7.26 -12.78 -17.36
CA GLY A 237 -8.03 -11.96 -16.42
C GLY A 237 -7.72 -12.34 -14.97
N TRP A 238 -7.94 -11.44 -14.05
CA TRP A 238 -7.79 -11.65 -12.61
C TRP A 238 -8.59 -12.84 -12.07
N GLN A 239 -9.61 -13.25 -12.78
CA GLN A 239 -10.47 -14.39 -12.43
C GLN A 239 -10.13 -15.66 -13.21
N ASP A 240 -9.06 -15.66 -14.02
CA ASP A 240 -8.68 -16.82 -14.81
C ASP A 240 -8.45 -18.03 -13.89
N PRO A 241 -9.14 -19.17 -14.16
CA PRO A 241 -9.01 -20.36 -13.33
C PRO A 241 -7.60 -20.91 -13.27
N ASP A 242 -6.82 -20.80 -14.35
CA ASP A 242 -5.45 -21.28 -14.42
C ASP A 242 -4.52 -20.49 -13.51
N MET A 243 -4.79 -19.19 -13.35
CA MET A 243 -4.02 -18.36 -12.44
C MET A 243 -4.38 -18.60 -10.97
N ARG A 244 -5.65 -18.85 -10.65
CA ARG A 244 -6.15 -18.81 -9.27
C ARG A 244 -6.45 -20.17 -8.66
N ARG A 245 -6.88 -21.14 -9.44
CA ARG A 245 -7.44 -22.41 -8.94
C ARG A 245 -6.70 -23.64 -9.43
N ASN A 246 -6.19 -23.62 -10.65
CA ASN A 246 -5.51 -24.76 -11.24
C ASN A 246 -4.06 -24.85 -10.78
N LYS A 247 -3.82 -25.55 -9.67
CA LYS A 247 -2.48 -25.76 -9.11
C LYS A 247 -1.48 -26.49 -10.03
N ARG A 248 -1.96 -27.06 -11.13
CA ARG A 248 -1.12 -27.72 -12.15
C ARG A 248 -0.77 -26.81 -13.33
N SER A 249 -1.39 -25.64 -13.39
CA SER A 249 -1.08 -24.66 -14.43
C SER A 249 0.32 -24.06 -14.21
N PRO A 250 1.13 -23.90 -15.27
CA PRO A 250 2.38 -23.15 -15.17
C PRO A 250 2.17 -21.66 -14.87
N TYR A 251 0.94 -21.17 -14.96
CA TYR A 251 0.55 -19.79 -14.69
C TYR A 251 -0.10 -19.62 -13.30
N TYR A 252 -0.11 -20.66 -12.48
CA TYR A 252 -0.75 -20.60 -11.17
C TYR A 252 -0.04 -19.62 -10.23
N LEU A 253 -0.77 -18.61 -9.79
CA LEU A 253 -0.32 -17.59 -8.83
C LEU A 253 -0.94 -17.76 -7.43
N GLY A 254 -2.01 -18.55 -7.32
CA GLY A 254 -2.72 -18.75 -6.07
C GLY A 254 -3.72 -17.64 -5.74
N ALA A 255 -4.12 -17.58 -4.47
CA ALA A 255 -4.99 -16.52 -3.98
C ALA A 255 -4.18 -15.24 -3.73
N TRP A 256 -4.64 -14.12 -4.26
CA TRP A 256 -3.99 -12.82 -4.08
C TRP A 256 -4.05 -12.33 -2.64
N TYR A 257 -5.18 -12.59 -1.97
CA TYR A 257 -5.42 -12.19 -0.60
C TYR A 257 -5.98 -13.37 0.19
N PRO A 258 -5.51 -13.64 1.40
CA PRO A 258 -6.20 -14.55 2.30
C PRO A 258 -7.57 -13.98 2.64
N GLU A 259 -8.57 -14.85 2.79
CA GLU A 259 -9.94 -14.45 3.15
C GLU A 259 -9.99 -13.73 4.50
N HIS A 260 -9.09 -14.10 5.40
CA HIS A 260 -8.94 -13.47 6.71
C HIS A 260 -7.47 -13.13 6.95
N GLN A 261 -7.20 -11.87 7.27
CA GLN A 261 -5.91 -11.45 7.78
C GLN A 261 -6.04 -11.18 9.28
N PRO A 262 -5.35 -11.95 10.13
CA PRO A 262 -5.25 -11.61 11.54
C PRO A 262 -4.63 -10.23 11.71
N ALA A 263 -4.92 -9.59 12.82
CA ALA A 263 -4.26 -8.35 13.16
C ALA A 263 -2.74 -8.53 13.23
N PHE A 264 -2.02 -7.44 13.01
CA PHE A 264 -0.58 -7.46 12.80
C PHE A 264 0.19 -8.31 13.83
N PHE A 265 -0.10 -8.12 15.12
CA PHE A 265 0.64 -8.82 16.17
C PHE A 265 0.27 -10.30 16.35
N PHE A 266 -0.85 -10.74 15.79
CA PHE A 266 -1.36 -12.11 15.92
C PHE A 266 -1.32 -12.92 14.64
N ARG A 267 -0.59 -12.46 13.63
CA ARG A 267 -0.32 -13.25 12.44
C ARG A 267 0.55 -14.47 12.80
N GLN A 268 0.34 -15.58 12.14
CA GLN A 268 1.12 -16.79 12.36
C GLN A 268 2.63 -16.54 12.34
N SER A 269 3.10 -15.67 11.45
CA SER A 269 4.51 -15.29 11.36
C SER A 269 5.08 -14.63 12.61
N HIS A 270 4.23 -14.07 13.47
CA HIS A 270 4.64 -13.39 14.70
C HIS A 270 4.50 -14.27 15.96
N LEU A 271 3.75 -15.37 15.86
CA LEU A 271 3.58 -16.30 16.97
C LEU A 271 4.67 -17.38 16.96
N LYS A 272 5.13 -17.79 18.13
CA LYS A 272 5.96 -18.98 18.26
C LYS A 272 5.18 -20.22 17.82
N PRO A 273 5.88 -21.26 17.29
CA PRO A 273 5.22 -22.47 16.74
C PRO A 273 4.19 -23.10 17.67
N GLU A 274 4.44 -23.13 18.96
CA GLU A 274 3.54 -23.71 19.97
C GLU A 274 2.22 -22.96 20.13
N TYR A 275 2.12 -21.72 19.61
CA TYR A 275 0.92 -20.89 19.66
C TYR A 275 0.25 -20.74 18.28
N GLN A 276 0.84 -21.32 17.23
CA GLN A 276 0.27 -21.30 15.89
C GLN A 276 -0.84 -22.35 15.78
N GLY A 277 -2.05 -21.97 15.74
CA GLY A 277 -3.20 -22.88 15.67
C GLY A 277 -4.24 -22.58 16.75
N LEU A 278 -3.96 -21.59 17.55
CA LEU A 278 -4.93 -21.02 18.46
C LEU A 278 -5.69 -19.91 17.75
#